data_0d02eec8d7758ce35961caa92729c589
#
_entry.id   0d02eec8d7758ce35961caa92729c589
#
_cell.length_a   1.000
_cell.length_b   1.000
_cell.length_c   1.000
_cell.angle_alpha   90.00
_cell.angle_beta   90.00
_cell.angle_gamma   90.00
#
_symmetry.space_group_name_H-M   'P 1'
#
loop_
_entity.id
_entity.type
_entity.pdbx_description
1 polymer ?
#
loop_
_entity_poly.entity_id
_entity_poly.type
_entity_poly.pdbx_seq_one_letter_code
_entity_poly.pdbx_strand_id
1 'polypeptide(L)'
;MDLIDRLNDLATRASKTLDQLDTEEATKNALIMPLINALGYNVFDPTEVVPEFTADVGVKRGEKVDYAIMRDGSPIILFECKAVNVDLDKEHASQLYRYFSVTDARFGVLTNGVIYRVFSDLESPNKMDSRPFLEFSLLEITEDVANQLKKFTKESFDLESILSTASDLKYTKGIKRLLVEEWTNPSDEFVRLFASRVYQGRLTQTAKDQFTNIVKRAFHSFVNDRINERFKSALKAGSASEDAAEPVGAVVDDLDDSKAQEGTVVTTDEELEAYYIVKSIVREAVDAQRVFIRDTQSYCRRRHASGETRYVAASPLMASSTYSRTMR
;
A
#
# COMPACT_ATOMS: atom_id res chain seq x y z
N MET A 1 -14.43 -14.06 -17.92
CA MET A 1 -13.59 -12.91 -17.55
C MET A 1 -13.80 -12.64 -16.09
N ASP A 2 -12.78 -12.78 -15.27
CA ASP A 2 -12.90 -12.59 -13.82
C ASP A 2 -13.06 -11.09 -13.49
N LEU A 3 -13.48 -10.77 -12.27
CA LEU A 3 -13.66 -9.38 -11.83
C LEU A 3 -12.36 -8.58 -11.97
N ILE A 4 -11.24 -9.17 -11.56
CA ILE A 4 -9.94 -8.48 -11.62
C ILE A 4 -9.55 -8.12 -13.07
N ASP A 5 -9.85 -8.98 -14.04
CA ASP A 5 -9.58 -8.69 -15.45
C ASP A 5 -10.41 -7.51 -15.94
N ARG A 6 -11.71 -7.47 -15.58
CA ARG A 6 -12.63 -6.37 -15.93
C ARG A 6 -12.18 -5.03 -15.32
N LEU A 7 -11.70 -5.07 -14.07
CA LEU A 7 -11.19 -3.88 -13.38
C LEU A 7 -9.88 -3.39 -14.01
N ASN A 8 -8.95 -4.29 -14.37
CA ASN A 8 -7.70 -3.94 -15.03
C ASN A 8 -7.93 -3.38 -16.45
N ASP A 9 -8.88 -3.93 -17.19
CA ASP A 9 -9.28 -3.40 -18.50
C ASP A 9 -9.88 -1.99 -18.34
N LEU A 10 -10.70 -1.77 -17.31
CA LEU A 10 -11.24 -0.44 -17.01
C LEU A 10 -10.13 0.54 -16.62
N ALA A 11 -9.19 0.14 -15.75
CA ALA A 11 -8.03 0.95 -15.38
C ALA A 11 -7.19 1.34 -16.59
N THR A 12 -6.94 0.39 -17.50
CA THR A 12 -6.19 0.63 -18.74
C THR A 12 -6.91 1.61 -19.68
N ARG A 13 -8.23 1.55 -19.77
CA ARG A 13 -9.02 2.52 -20.54
C ARG A 13 -9.04 3.89 -19.86
N ALA A 14 -9.24 3.92 -18.54
CA ALA A 14 -9.25 5.12 -17.74
C ALA A 14 -7.95 5.92 -17.92
N SER A 15 -6.79 5.28 -17.77
CA SER A 15 -5.49 5.95 -17.88
C SER A 15 -5.25 6.66 -19.23
N LYS A 16 -5.92 6.22 -20.30
CA LYS A 16 -5.81 6.81 -21.65
C LYS A 16 -6.76 7.98 -21.89
N THR A 17 -7.79 8.15 -21.07
CA THR A 17 -8.88 9.10 -21.30
C THR A 17 -8.98 10.17 -20.23
N LEU A 18 -8.21 10.10 -19.14
CA LEU A 18 -8.29 11.03 -18.01
C LEU A 18 -8.21 12.50 -18.44
N ASP A 19 -7.27 12.83 -19.31
CA ASP A 19 -7.04 14.21 -19.80
C ASP A 19 -8.20 14.78 -20.63
N GLN A 20 -9.19 13.95 -20.98
CA GLN A 20 -10.36 14.31 -21.78
C GLN A 20 -11.64 14.43 -20.93
N LEU A 21 -11.55 14.14 -19.62
CA LEU A 21 -12.69 14.11 -18.70
C LEU A 21 -12.81 15.43 -17.93
N ASP A 22 -13.31 16.48 -18.57
CA ASP A 22 -13.40 17.80 -17.96
C ASP A 22 -14.64 18.01 -17.06
N THR A 23 -15.64 17.16 -17.18
CA THR A 23 -16.92 17.31 -16.48
C THR A 23 -17.27 16.11 -15.61
N GLU A 24 -18.11 16.34 -14.62
CA GLU A 24 -18.65 15.27 -13.76
C GLU A 24 -19.42 14.24 -14.58
N GLU A 25 -20.25 14.67 -15.56
CA GLU A 25 -20.98 13.75 -16.42
C GLU A 25 -20.05 12.90 -17.31
N ALA A 26 -18.95 13.48 -17.82
CA ALA A 26 -17.95 12.71 -18.55
C ALA A 26 -17.29 11.66 -17.63
N THR A 27 -16.98 12.03 -16.38
CA THR A 27 -16.43 11.13 -15.37
C THR A 27 -17.41 9.99 -15.03
N LYS A 28 -18.70 10.32 -14.81
CA LYS A 28 -19.75 9.32 -14.55
C LYS A 28 -19.82 8.29 -15.67
N ASN A 29 -19.89 8.75 -16.92
CA ASN A 29 -20.06 7.89 -18.08
C ASN A 29 -18.81 7.06 -18.41
N ALA A 30 -17.61 7.63 -18.28
CA ALA A 30 -16.38 6.98 -18.68
C ALA A 30 -15.80 6.03 -17.62
N LEU A 31 -16.00 6.32 -16.32
CA LEU A 31 -15.33 5.64 -15.22
C LEU A 31 -16.31 4.99 -14.23
N ILE A 32 -17.30 5.74 -13.76
CA ILE A 32 -18.14 5.30 -12.63
C ILE A 32 -19.19 4.29 -13.06
N MET A 33 -19.98 4.57 -14.09
CA MET A 33 -20.93 3.61 -14.65
C MET A 33 -20.28 2.31 -15.12
N PRO A 34 -19.11 2.35 -15.81
CA PRO A 34 -18.36 1.14 -16.15
C PRO A 34 -17.91 0.33 -14.93
N LEU A 35 -17.52 0.98 -13.81
CA LEU A 35 -17.20 0.25 -12.57
C LEU A 35 -18.43 -0.42 -11.98
N ILE A 36 -19.56 0.29 -11.87
CA ILE A 36 -20.83 -0.27 -11.40
C ILE A 36 -21.22 -1.48 -12.26
N ASN A 37 -21.08 -1.36 -13.57
CA ASN A 37 -21.35 -2.47 -14.50
C ASN A 37 -20.35 -3.63 -14.33
N ALA A 38 -19.06 -3.36 -14.05
CA ALA A 38 -18.05 -4.38 -13.77
C ALA A 38 -18.38 -5.16 -12.48
N LEU A 39 -19.05 -4.52 -11.51
CA LEU A 39 -19.59 -5.20 -10.32
C LEU A 39 -20.84 -6.04 -10.61
N GLY A 40 -21.34 -6.05 -11.85
CA GLY A 40 -22.46 -6.88 -12.29
C GLY A 40 -23.83 -6.21 -12.22
N TYR A 41 -23.92 -4.93 -11.86
CA TYR A 41 -25.17 -4.18 -11.87
C TYR A 41 -25.42 -3.57 -13.26
N ASN A 42 -26.64 -3.71 -13.77
CA ASN A 42 -27.01 -3.14 -15.05
C ASN A 42 -27.34 -1.65 -14.90
N VAL A 43 -26.41 -0.80 -15.32
CA VAL A 43 -26.55 0.67 -15.21
C VAL A 43 -27.65 1.26 -16.12
N PHE A 44 -28.19 0.47 -17.05
CA PHE A 44 -29.29 0.85 -17.92
C PHE A 44 -30.64 0.34 -17.44
N ASP A 45 -30.67 -0.41 -16.34
CA ASP A 45 -31.91 -0.89 -15.71
C ASP A 45 -32.20 0.00 -14.47
N PRO A 46 -33.25 0.84 -14.55
CA PRO A 46 -33.61 1.73 -13.43
C PRO A 46 -34.18 0.98 -12.22
N THR A 47 -34.41 -0.31 -12.31
CA THR A 47 -34.77 -1.15 -11.14
C THR A 47 -33.53 -1.62 -10.37
N GLU A 48 -32.33 -1.57 -10.99
CA GLU A 48 -31.06 -1.95 -10.38
C GLU A 48 -30.22 -0.73 -10.01
N VAL A 49 -30.13 0.26 -10.91
CA VAL A 49 -29.32 1.47 -10.71
C VAL A 49 -30.19 2.69 -11.02
N VAL A 50 -30.60 3.40 -9.98
CA VAL A 50 -31.41 4.60 -10.09
C VAL A 50 -30.49 5.82 -10.19
N PRO A 51 -30.44 6.52 -11.33
CA PRO A 51 -29.74 7.79 -11.44
C PRO A 51 -30.53 8.91 -10.75
N GLU A 52 -29.83 9.91 -10.25
CA GLU A 52 -30.42 11.09 -9.59
C GLU A 52 -31.45 10.68 -8.49
N PHE A 53 -31.08 9.72 -7.66
CA PHE A 53 -31.96 9.17 -6.65
C PHE A 53 -32.39 10.23 -5.62
N THR A 54 -33.68 10.30 -5.35
CA THR A 54 -34.28 11.19 -4.37
C THR A 54 -34.96 10.39 -3.27
N ALA A 55 -34.66 10.63 -2.00
CA ALA A 55 -35.38 10.07 -0.88
C ALA A 55 -36.69 10.83 -0.62
N ASP A 56 -37.73 10.13 -0.23
CA ASP A 56 -39.08 10.70 -0.02
C ASP A 56 -39.15 11.63 1.20
N VAL A 57 -38.25 11.47 2.19
CA VAL A 57 -38.32 12.18 3.47
C VAL A 57 -36.92 12.62 3.92
N GLY A 58 -36.84 13.79 4.54
CA GLY A 58 -35.65 14.22 5.30
C GLY A 58 -34.54 14.90 4.50
N VAL A 59 -34.71 15.03 3.17
CA VAL A 59 -33.75 15.73 2.30
C VAL A 59 -34.24 17.12 1.91
N LYS A 60 -33.30 18.01 1.53
CA LYS A 60 -33.66 19.32 1.00
C LYS A 60 -34.34 19.13 -0.37
N ARG A 61 -35.36 19.95 -0.63
CA ARG A 61 -36.11 19.90 -1.88
C ARG A 61 -35.16 20.11 -3.08
N GLY A 62 -35.17 19.15 -4.02
CA GLY A 62 -34.33 19.18 -5.23
C GLY A 62 -32.91 18.62 -5.03
N GLU A 63 -32.56 18.14 -3.83
CA GLU A 63 -31.30 17.44 -3.59
C GLU A 63 -31.45 15.99 -4.08
N LYS A 64 -30.37 15.41 -4.66
CA LYS A 64 -30.34 14.07 -5.24
C LYS A 64 -28.94 13.49 -5.06
N VAL A 65 -28.82 12.19 -4.79
CA VAL A 65 -27.54 11.48 -4.94
C VAL A 65 -27.42 10.97 -6.39
N ASP A 66 -26.22 10.92 -6.90
CA ASP A 66 -25.97 10.63 -8.32
C ASP A 66 -26.49 9.27 -8.75
N TYR A 67 -26.22 8.21 -7.96
CA TYR A 67 -26.74 6.89 -8.19
C TYR A 67 -27.12 6.18 -6.90
N ALA A 68 -28.17 5.37 -6.94
CA ALA A 68 -28.48 4.38 -5.92
C ALA A 68 -28.52 3.00 -6.56
N ILE A 69 -27.77 2.04 -6.02
CA ILE A 69 -27.92 0.64 -6.36
C ILE A 69 -29.04 0.07 -5.50
N MET A 70 -30.01 -0.54 -6.19
CA MET A 70 -31.24 -1.06 -5.59
C MET A 70 -31.17 -2.59 -5.46
N ARG A 71 -31.74 -3.10 -4.40
CA ARG A 71 -32.01 -4.52 -4.21
C ARG A 71 -33.35 -4.69 -3.50
N ASP A 72 -34.23 -5.52 -4.06
CA ASP A 72 -35.54 -5.79 -3.51
C ASP A 72 -36.40 -4.53 -3.26
N GLY A 73 -36.22 -3.51 -4.12
CA GLY A 73 -36.90 -2.21 -4.03
C GLY A 73 -36.33 -1.21 -3.03
N SER A 74 -35.25 -1.57 -2.30
CA SER A 74 -34.56 -0.67 -1.36
C SER A 74 -33.14 -0.33 -1.82
N PRO A 75 -32.65 0.90 -1.56
CA PRO A 75 -31.28 1.27 -1.87
C PRO A 75 -30.31 0.56 -0.92
N ILE A 76 -29.27 -0.07 -1.48
CA ILE A 76 -28.24 -0.76 -0.72
C ILE A 76 -26.89 -0.02 -0.74
N ILE A 77 -26.58 0.70 -1.84
CA ILE A 77 -25.36 1.49 -2.00
C ILE A 77 -25.74 2.83 -2.65
N LEU A 78 -25.29 3.92 -2.07
CA LEU A 78 -25.43 5.27 -2.63
C LEU A 78 -24.09 5.75 -3.20
N PHE A 79 -24.11 6.42 -4.34
CA PHE A 79 -22.94 7.01 -4.98
C PHE A 79 -23.10 8.53 -5.08
N GLU A 80 -22.09 9.25 -4.58
CA GLU A 80 -21.89 10.65 -4.82
C GLU A 80 -20.64 10.80 -5.69
N CYS A 81 -20.81 11.39 -6.85
CA CYS A 81 -19.81 11.49 -7.89
C CYS A 81 -19.26 12.91 -7.99
N LYS A 82 -18.00 13.04 -8.35
CA LYS A 82 -17.33 14.31 -8.63
C LYS A 82 -16.58 14.22 -9.94
N ALA A 83 -16.27 15.34 -10.53
CA ALA A 83 -15.41 15.39 -11.71
C ALA A 83 -14.00 14.86 -11.37
N VAL A 84 -13.32 14.27 -12.33
CA VAL A 84 -12.02 13.59 -12.14
C VAL A 84 -10.94 14.47 -11.53
N ASN A 85 -10.97 15.78 -11.79
CA ASN A 85 -10.01 16.77 -11.30
C ASN A 85 -10.32 17.29 -9.88
N VAL A 86 -11.41 16.84 -9.26
CA VAL A 86 -11.79 17.26 -7.90
C VAL A 86 -11.01 16.49 -6.86
N ASP A 87 -10.42 17.23 -5.92
CA ASP A 87 -9.74 16.70 -4.76
C ASP A 87 -10.76 16.28 -3.69
N LEU A 88 -10.93 14.99 -3.50
CA LEU A 88 -11.90 14.43 -2.54
C LEU A 88 -11.56 14.73 -1.07
N ASP A 89 -10.34 15.18 -0.73
CA ASP A 89 -9.99 15.57 0.64
C ASP A 89 -10.63 16.91 1.03
N LYS A 90 -10.94 17.73 0.04
CA LYS A 90 -11.60 19.04 0.23
C LYS A 90 -13.12 18.95 0.13
N GLU A 91 -13.62 17.86 -0.41
CA GLU A 91 -15.05 17.65 -0.59
C GLU A 91 -15.71 17.07 0.67
N HIS A 92 -16.82 17.69 1.04
CA HIS A 92 -17.64 17.18 2.13
C HIS A 92 -18.74 16.27 1.56
N ALA A 93 -18.74 15.03 1.95
CA ALA A 93 -19.80 14.06 1.60
C ALA A 93 -21.15 14.40 2.28
N SER A 94 -21.46 15.71 2.47
CA SER A 94 -22.61 16.15 3.27
C SER A 94 -23.95 15.72 2.67
N GLN A 95 -24.04 15.63 1.35
CA GLN A 95 -25.21 15.17 0.63
C GLN A 95 -25.35 13.66 0.81
N LEU A 96 -24.30 12.91 0.54
CA LEU A 96 -24.25 11.46 0.78
C LEU A 96 -24.59 11.12 2.23
N TYR A 97 -24.09 11.91 3.19
CA TYR A 97 -24.36 11.74 4.62
C TYR A 97 -25.85 11.89 4.97
N ARG A 98 -26.53 12.89 4.39
CA ARG A 98 -27.97 13.10 4.61
C ARG A 98 -28.79 11.96 4.04
N TYR A 99 -28.49 11.57 2.79
CA TYR A 99 -29.21 10.46 2.16
C TYR A 99 -29.01 9.13 2.88
N PHE A 100 -27.79 8.88 3.33
CA PHE A 100 -27.47 7.71 4.12
C PHE A 100 -28.31 7.63 5.41
N SER A 101 -28.55 8.78 6.07
CA SER A 101 -29.30 8.81 7.33
C SER A 101 -30.82 8.65 7.19
N VAL A 102 -31.38 8.79 6.00
CA VAL A 102 -32.82 8.75 5.74
C VAL A 102 -33.24 7.59 4.82
N THR A 103 -32.29 6.74 4.42
CA THR A 103 -32.54 5.56 3.57
C THR A 103 -32.08 4.28 4.27
N ASP A 104 -32.44 3.13 3.71
CA ASP A 104 -31.96 1.82 4.17
C ASP A 104 -30.57 1.46 3.65
N ALA A 105 -29.93 2.37 2.90
CA ALA A 105 -28.60 2.13 2.36
C ALA A 105 -27.58 1.96 3.49
N ARG A 106 -26.77 0.91 3.38
CA ARG A 106 -25.73 0.56 4.36
C ARG A 106 -24.33 0.93 3.88
N PHE A 107 -24.19 1.34 2.61
CA PHE A 107 -22.95 1.75 2.02
C PHE A 107 -23.12 3.06 1.25
N GLY A 108 -22.16 3.97 1.45
CA GLY A 108 -22.02 5.21 0.71
C GLY A 108 -20.68 5.25 0.00
N VAL A 109 -20.65 5.65 -1.26
CA VAL A 109 -19.44 5.77 -2.06
C VAL A 109 -19.29 7.21 -2.51
N LEU A 110 -18.19 7.85 -2.12
CA LEU A 110 -17.74 9.14 -2.66
C LEU A 110 -16.61 8.86 -3.65
N THR A 111 -16.74 9.38 -4.87
CA THR A 111 -15.74 9.11 -5.91
C THR A 111 -15.59 10.26 -6.91
N ASN A 112 -14.38 10.39 -7.45
CA ASN A 112 -14.10 11.20 -8.65
C ASN A 112 -13.75 10.32 -9.87
N GLY A 113 -14.18 9.06 -9.85
CA GLY A 113 -13.91 8.10 -10.92
C GLY A 113 -12.53 7.46 -10.88
N VAL A 114 -11.53 8.08 -10.24
CA VAL A 114 -10.19 7.53 -10.01
C VAL A 114 -10.07 7.01 -8.58
N ILE A 115 -10.40 7.84 -7.61
CA ILE A 115 -10.38 7.46 -6.19
C ILE A 115 -11.81 7.12 -5.76
N TYR A 116 -11.95 6.02 -5.05
CA TYR A 116 -13.21 5.55 -4.47
C TYR A 116 -13.06 5.43 -2.96
N ARG A 117 -13.98 6.06 -2.23
CA ARG A 117 -14.07 6.03 -0.77
C ARG A 117 -15.38 5.40 -0.37
N VAL A 118 -15.32 4.25 0.27
CA VAL A 118 -16.51 3.49 0.69
C VAL A 118 -16.72 3.65 2.19
N PHE A 119 -17.91 4.09 2.55
CA PHE A 119 -18.35 4.36 3.91
C PHE A 119 -19.44 3.40 4.32
N SER A 120 -19.62 3.19 5.62
CA SER A 120 -20.72 2.46 6.23
C SER A 120 -21.07 3.09 7.58
N ASP A 121 -21.99 2.48 8.32
CA ASP A 121 -22.45 2.89 9.64
C ASP A 121 -21.98 1.92 10.74
N LEU A 122 -20.69 1.63 10.77
CA LEU A 122 -20.09 0.66 11.70
C LEU A 122 -20.10 1.13 13.17
N GLU A 123 -20.09 2.44 13.39
CA GLU A 123 -20.09 3.02 14.75
C GLU A 123 -21.49 3.19 15.32
N SER A 124 -22.43 3.58 14.49
CA SER A 124 -23.81 3.86 14.92
C SER A 124 -24.77 3.63 13.78
N PRO A 125 -25.85 2.84 13.96
CA PRO A 125 -26.81 2.54 12.91
C PRO A 125 -27.37 3.81 12.24
N ASN A 126 -27.53 3.76 10.92
CA ASN A 126 -28.02 4.84 10.07
C ASN A 126 -27.22 6.17 10.15
N LYS A 127 -26.01 6.11 10.67
CA LYS A 127 -25.09 7.25 10.72
C LYS A 127 -23.80 6.87 10.03
N MET A 128 -23.61 7.38 8.84
CA MET A 128 -22.40 7.15 8.06
C MET A 128 -21.16 7.56 8.86
N ASP A 129 -20.16 6.69 8.92
CA ASP A 129 -18.89 6.94 9.59
C ASP A 129 -18.16 8.13 8.96
N SER A 130 -17.40 8.86 9.74
CA SER A 130 -16.62 10.02 9.25
C SER A 130 -15.43 9.62 8.36
N ARG A 131 -15.01 8.35 8.42
CA ARG A 131 -13.87 7.83 7.66
C ARG A 131 -14.30 6.63 6.81
N PRO A 132 -13.79 6.54 5.57
CA PRO A 132 -14.04 5.37 4.74
C PRO A 132 -13.33 4.15 5.33
N PHE A 133 -14.01 3.01 5.34
CA PHE A 133 -13.39 1.74 5.70
C PHE A 133 -12.54 1.15 4.55
N LEU A 134 -12.93 1.44 3.30
CA LEU A 134 -12.20 1.07 2.09
C LEU A 134 -11.93 2.30 1.24
N GLU A 135 -10.69 2.48 0.80
CA GLU A 135 -10.27 3.49 -0.16
C GLU A 135 -9.33 2.84 -1.16
N PHE A 136 -9.58 3.04 -2.44
CA PHE A 136 -8.75 2.49 -3.52
C PHE A 136 -8.69 3.42 -4.73
N SER A 137 -7.63 3.24 -5.52
CA SER A 137 -7.50 3.86 -6.84
C SER A 137 -7.90 2.90 -7.94
N LEU A 138 -8.75 3.33 -8.87
CA LEU A 138 -9.11 2.55 -10.06
C LEU A 138 -7.89 2.27 -10.94
N LEU A 139 -6.88 3.15 -10.92
CA LEU A 139 -5.67 3.01 -11.74
C LEU A 139 -4.67 2.00 -11.16
N GLU A 140 -4.81 1.64 -9.87
CA GLU A 140 -3.90 0.76 -9.13
C GLU A 140 -4.70 -0.33 -8.39
N ILE A 141 -5.33 -1.22 -9.16
CA ILE A 141 -6.10 -2.33 -8.61
C ILE A 141 -5.16 -3.46 -8.19
N THR A 142 -5.14 -3.74 -6.88
CA THR A 142 -4.44 -4.90 -6.32
C THR A 142 -5.40 -6.09 -6.18
N GLU A 143 -4.85 -7.31 -6.04
CA GLU A 143 -5.66 -8.50 -5.76
C GLU A 143 -6.48 -8.36 -4.48
N ASP A 144 -5.92 -7.74 -3.44
CA ASP A 144 -6.63 -7.49 -2.18
C ASP A 144 -7.85 -6.59 -2.39
N VAL A 145 -7.70 -5.51 -3.16
CA VAL A 145 -8.81 -4.61 -3.51
C VAL A 145 -9.86 -5.35 -4.34
N ALA A 146 -9.45 -6.12 -5.35
CA ALA A 146 -10.35 -6.90 -6.17
C ALA A 146 -11.15 -7.93 -5.35
N ASN A 147 -10.50 -8.60 -4.38
CA ASN A 147 -11.15 -9.54 -3.45
C ASN A 147 -12.16 -8.85 -2.53
N GLN A 148 -11.90 -7.61 -2.12
CA GLN A 148 -12.86 -6.82 -1.34
C GLN A 148 -14.03 -6.36 -2.22
N LEU A 149 -13.77 -5.87 -3.43
CA LEU A 149 -14.80 -5.46 -4.38
C LEU A 149 -15.67 -6.62 -4.84
N LYS A 150 -15.15 -7.85 -4.87
CA LYS A 150 -15.92 -9.06 -5.19
C LYS A 150 -17.12 -9.23 -4.27
N LYS A 151 -17.02 -8.82 -3.00
CA LYS A 151 -18.14 -8.89 -2.03
C LYS A 151 -19.25 -7.90 -2.35
N PHE A 152 -18.95 -6.83 -3.11
CA PHE A 152 -19.93 -5.84 -3.57
C PHE A 152 -20.56 -6.19 -4.92
N THR A 153 -20.13 -7.26 -5.58
CA THR A 153 -20.77 -7.68 -6.83
C THR A 153 -22.19 -8.13 -6.59
N LYS A 154 -23.05 -7.93 -7.58
CA LYS A 154 -24.46 -8.31 -7.54
C LYS A 154 -24.66 -9.77 -7.13
N GLU A 155 -23.81 -10.67 -7.63
CA GLU A 155 -23.88 -12.11 -7.36
C GLU A 155 -23.45 -12.48 -5.94
N SER A 156 -22.45 -11.78 -5.39
CA SER A 156 -21.82 -12.11 -4.10
C SER A 156 -22.19 -11.15 -2.98
N PHE A 157 -23.12 -10.23 -3.23
CA PHE A 157 -23.52 -9.22 -2.24
C PHE A 157 -24.14 -9.88 -1.00
N ASP A 158 -23.41 -9.83 0.09
CA ASP A 158 -23.85 -10.26 1.42
C ASP A 158 -23.53 -9.17 2.44
N LEU A 159 -24.60 -8.53 2.92
CA LEU A 159 -24.51 -7.38 3.82
C LEU A 159 -23.70 -7.68 5.09
N GLU A 160 -23.95 -8.81 5.75
CA GLU A 160 -23.30 -9.15 7.01
C GLU A 160 -21.80 -9.44 6.80
N SER A 161 -21.47 -10.17 5.75
CA SER A 161 -20.05 -10.45 5.38
C SER A 161 -19.30 -9.17 5.04
N ILE A 162 -19.92 -8.23 4.34
CA ILE A 162 -19.32 -6.95 3.99
C ILE A 162 -19.11 -6.11 5.26
N LEU A 163 -20.10 -6.00 6.14
CA LEU A 163 -19.99 -5.23 7.39
C LEU A 163 -18.92 -5.79 8.34
N SER A 164 -18.83 -7.12 8.46
CA SER A 164 -17.76 -7.77 9.24
C SER A 164 -16.38 -7.41 8.67
N THR A 165 -16.21 -7.53 7.35
CA THR A 165 -14.96 -7.17 6.68
C THR A 165 -14.64 -5.67 6.81
N ALA A 166 -15.64 -4.81 6.67
CA ALA A 166 -15.50 -3.37 6.83
C ALA A 166 -15.03 -3.01 8.23
N SER A 167 -15.57 -3.68 9.25
CA SER A 167 -15.14 -3.54 10.65
C SER A 167 -13.66 -3.91 10.81
N ASP A 168 -13.26 -5.07 10.31
CA ASP A 168 -11.87 -5.54 10.38
C ASP A 168 -10.90 -4.59 9.66
N LEU A 169 -11.27 -4.11 8.48
CA LEU A 169 -10.46 -3.16 7.71
C LEU A 169 -10.31 -1.82 8.44
N LYS A 170 -11.40 -1.29 8.97
CA LYS A 170 -11.43 -0.03 9.72
C LYS A 170 -10.50 -0.09 10.94
N TYR A 171 -10.65 -1.12 11.77
CA TYR A 171 -9.84 -1.26 12.97
C TYR A 171 -8.38 -1.57 12.65
N THR A 172 -8.13 -2.44 11.67
CA THR A 172 -6.75 -2.72 11.22
C THR A 172 -6.06 -1.45 10.71
N LYS A 173 -6.75 -0.63 9.88
CA LYS A 173 -6.20 0.66 9.41
C LYS A 173 -5.95 1.63 10.57
N GLY A 174 -6.87 1.68 11.54
CA GLY A 174 -6.71 2.48 12.75
C GLY A 174 -5.51 2.07 13.58
N ILE A 175 -5.35 0.77 13.84
CA ILE A 175 -4.22 0.21 14.60
C ILE A 175 -2.89 0.46 13.86
N LYS A 176 -2.84 0.21 12.54
CA LYS A 176 -1.62 0.49 11.74
C LYS A 176 -1.18 1.94 11.85
N ARG A 177 -2.13 2.90 11.83
CA ARG A 177 -1.80 4.32 12.01
C ARG A 177 -1.22 4.59 13.39
N LEU A 178 -1.83 4.07 14.46
CA LEU A 178 -1.29 4.19 15.81
C LEU A 178 0.11 3.58 15.92
N LEU A 179 0.34 2.43 15.30
CA LEU A 179 1.68 1.82 15.27
C LEU A 179 2.71 2.70 14.55
N VAL A 180 2.34 3.41 13.49
CA VAL A 180 3.23 4.39 12.82
C VAL A 180 3.51 5.60 13.71
N GLU A 181 2.51 6.08 14.44
CA GLU A 181 2.68 7.17 15.42
C GLU A 181 3.66 6.74 16.53
N GLU A 182 3.45 5.56 17.13
CA GLU A 182 4.33 4.98 18.15
C GLU A 182 5.74 4.66 17.62
N TRP A 183 5.86 4.28 16.36
CA TRP A 183 7.15 4.09 15.69
C TRP A 183 7.96 5.38 15.64
N THR A 184 7.31 6.48 15.30
CA THR A 184 7.98 7.78 15.11
C THR A 184 8.27 8.44 16.44
N ASN A 185 7.30 8.45 17.35
CA ASN A 185 7.38 9.09 18.64
C ASN A 185 6.56 8.29 19.67
N PRO A 186 7.18 7.33 20.39
CA PRO A 186 6.50 6.49 21.34
C PRO A 186 5.81 7.31 22.44
N SER A 187 4.52 7.04 22.65
CA SER A 187 3.74 7.68 23.72
C SER A 187 4.18 7.19 25.12
N ASP A 188 3.89 7.99 26.14
CA ASP A 188 4.16 7.62 27.53
C ASP A 188 3.51 6.30 27.92
N GLU A 189 2.32 6.03 27.39
CA GLU A 189 1.58 4.79 27.62
C GLU A 189 2.28 3.59 26.98
N PHE A 190 2.72 3.75 25.74
CA PHE A 190 3.47 2.72 25.01
C PHE A 190 4.81 2.41 25.70
N VAL A 191 5.56 3.44 26.08
CA VAL A 191 6.81 3.29 26.85
C VAL A 191 6.56 2.59 28.17
N ARG A 192 5.52 2.99 28.92
CA ARG A 192 5.16 2.40 30.21
C ARG A 192 4.77 0.92 30.06
N LEU A 193 4.07 0.54 28.98
CA LEU A 193 3.69 -0.84 28.70
C LEU A 193 4.88 -1.78 28.71
N PHE A 194 5.98 -1.39 28.09
CA PHE A 194 7.20 -2.19 28.03
C PHE A 194 8.08 -2.03 29.26
N ALA A 195 8.33 -0.78 29.67
CA ALA A 195 9.20 -0.49 30.80
C ALA A 195 8.73 -1.18 32.09
N SER A 196 7.43 -1.16 32.40
CA SER A 196 6.87 -1.81 33.61
C SER A 196 7.08 -3.34 33.65
N ARG A 197 7.30 -4.00 32.51
CA ARG A 197 7.51 -5.45 32.43
C ARG A 197 8.97 -5.86 32.54
N VAL A 198 9.90 -4.96 32.20
CA VAL A 198 11.33 -5.26 32.17
C VAL A 198 12.14 -4.54 33.25
N TYR A 199 11.58 -3.52 33.87
CA TYR A 199 12.22 -2.72 34.91
C TYR A 199 11.51 -2.83 36.25
N GLN A 200 12.21 -3.34 37.25
CA GLN A 200 11.65 -3.53 38.61
C GLN A 200 11.71 -2.26 39.47
N GLY A 201 12.39 -1.20 39.02
CA GLY A 201 12.52 0.05 39.73
C GLY A 201 11.31 0.98 39.52
N ARG A 202 11.26 2.08 40.33
CA ARG A 202 10.22 3.08 40.15
C ARG A 202 10.43 3.90 38.89
N LEU A 203 9.41 3.98 38.02
CA LEU A 203 9.41 4.78 36.79
C LEU A 203 9.33 6.29 37.15
N THR A 204 10.48 6.90 37.46
CA THR A 204 10.62 8.36 37.61
C THR A 204 10.64 9.01 36.21
N GLN A 205 10.51 10.37 36.16
CA GLN A 205 10.55 11.07 34.87
C GLN A 205 11.88 10.80 34.11
N THR A 206 13.00 10.85 34.79
CA THR A 206 14.32 10.53 34.18
C THR A 206 14.38 9.10 33.65
N ALA A 207 13.80 8.13 34.39
CA ALA A 207 13.73 6.75 33.91
C ALA A 207 12.83 6.63 32.67
N LYS A 208 11.68 7.33 32.64
CA LYS A 208 10.79 7.37 31.47
C LYS A 208 11.51 7.90 30.23
N ASP A 209 12.24 9.02 30.35
CA ASP A 209 12.96 9.64 29.25
C ASP A 209 14.04 8.68 28.69
N GLN A 210 14.71 7.95 29.56
CA GLN A 210 15.67 6.89 29.14
C GLN A 210 14.94 5.73 28.44
N PHE A 211 13.83 5.25 29.01
CA PHE A 211 13.07 4.14 28.42
C PHE A 211 12.41 4.52 27.10
N THR A 212 12.02 5.77 26.89
CA THR A 212 11.52 6.25 25.58
C THR A 212 12.54 5.98 24.48
N ASN A 213 13.81 6.33 24.70
CA ASN A 213 14.87 6.07 23.73
C ASN A 213 15.18 4.56 23.56
N ILE A 214 15.10 3.79 24.64
CA ILE A 214 15.33 2.35 24.62
C ILE A 214 14.21 1.65 23.83
N VAL A 215 12.94 1.96 24.12
CA VAL A 215 11.77 1.39 23.45
C VAL A 215 11.79 1.72 21.96
N LYS A 216 12.10 2.97 21.61
CA LYS A 216 12.23 3.39 20.21
C LYS A 216 13.28 2.55 19.47
N ARG A 217 14.48 2.44 20.00
CA ARG A 217 15.56 1.63 19.39
C ARG A 217 15.20 0.15 19.32
N ALA A 218 14.63 -0.41 20.39
CA ALA A 218 14.23 -1.81 20.43
C ALA A 218 13.14 -2.12 19.39
N PHE A 219 12.18 -1.21 19.21
CA PHE A 219 11.12 -1.37 18.23
C PHE A 219 11.65 -1.30 16.80
N HIS A 220 12.55 -0.36 16.50
CA HIS A 220 13.24 -0.29 15.21
C HIS A 220 14.08 -1.54 14.94
N SER A 221 14.89 -1.99 15.90
CA SER A 221 15.68 -3.21 15.76
C SER A 221 14.81 -4.44 15.51
N PHE A 222 13.74 -4.60 16.28
CA PHE A 222 12.82 -5.73 16.11
C PHE A 222 12.20 -5.79 14.69
N VAL A 223 11.78 -4.66 14.13
CA VAL A 223 11.21 -4.64 12.77
C VAL A 223 12.28 -4.96 11.73
N ASN A 224 13.48 -4.39 11.86
CA ASN A 224 14.60 -4.69 10.97
C ASN A 224 14.99 -6.18 11.02
N ASP A 225 15.03 -6.77 12.22
CA ASP A 225 15.30 -8.21 12.39
C ASP A 225 14.24 -9.07 11.67
N ARG A 226 12.96 -8.69 11.75
CA ARG A 226 11.87 -9.40 11.03
C ARG A 226 11.99 -9.27 9.51
N ILE A 227 12.36 -8.09 9.02
CA ILE A 227 12.62 -7.86 7.60
C ILE A 227 13.78 -8.73 7.12
N ASN A 228 14.90 -8.73 7.86
CA ASN A 228 16.08 -9.52 7.53
C ASN A 228 15.80 -11.04 7.55
N GLU A 229 15.02 -11.53 8.51
CA GLU A 229 14.61 -12.93 8.55
C GLU A 229 13.76 -13.32 7.32
N ARG A 230 12.83 -12.45 6.89
CA ARG A 230 12.04 -12.68 5.68
C ARG A 230 12.90 -12.73 4.43
N PHE A 231 13.87 -11.82 4.31
CA PHE A 231 14.84 -11.85 3.20
C PHE A 231 15.68 -13.12 3.19
N LYS A 232 16.20 -13.54 4.34
CA LYS A 232 16.96 -14.80 4.47
C LYS A 232 16.11 -16.03 4.10
N SER A 233 14.83 -16.03 4.45
CA SER A 233 13.91 -17.12 4.11
C SER A 233 13.58 -17.16 2.61
N ALA A 234 13.36 -16.01 2.00
CA ALA A 234 13.09 -15.88 0.56
C ALA A 234 14.31 -16.32 -0.28
N LEU A 235 15.52 -15.99 0.17
CA LEU A 235 16.76 -16.42 -0.49
C LEU A 235 16.95 -17.94 -0.41
N LYS A 236 16.65 -18.55 0.75
CA LYS A 236 16.72 -20.01 0.91
C LYS A 236 15.68 -20.74 0.04
N ALA A 237 14.49 -20.17 -0.10
CA ALA A 237 13.46 -20.73 -0.97
C ALA A 237 13.83 -20.63 -2.47
N GLY A 238 14.50 -19.54 -2.87
CA GLY A 238 15.00 -19.36 -4.24
C GLY A 238 16.15 -20.31 -4.61
N SER A 239 17.03 -20.64 -3.64
CA SER A 239 18.13 -21.59 -3.86
C SER A 239 17.70 -23.07 -3.83
N ALA A 240 16.55 -23.39 -3.23
CA ALA A 240 16.02 -24.75 -3.19
C ALA A 240 15.33 -25.19 -4.49
N SER A 241 15.05 -24.26 -5.42
CA SER A 241 14.48 -24.56 -6.74
C SER A 241 15.55 -24.78 -7.83
N GLU A 242 16.85 -24.63 -7.53
CA GLU A 242 17.96 -24.80 -8.49
C GLU A 242 18.66 -26.14 -8.41
N ASP A 243 18.33 -27.02 -7.44
CA ASP A 243 18.97 -28.33 -7.27
C ASP A 243 18.41 -29.46 -8.14
N ALA A 244 17.74 -29.14 -9.26
CA ALA A 244 17.24 -30.12 -10.21
C ALA A 244 17.89 -29.99 -11.62
N ALA A 245 19.12 -29.49 -11.71
CA ALA A 245 19.90 -29.57 -12.95
C ALA A 245 21.28 -30.17 -12.66
N GLU A 246 21.56 -31.34 -13.26
CA GLU A 246 22.82 -32.06 -13.12
C GLU A 246 24.04 -31.25 -13.58
N PRO A 247 25.22 -31.45 -12.97
CA PRO A 247 26.42 -30.68 -13.30
C PRO A 247 27.13 -31.25 -14.55
N VAL A 248 27.27 -30.43 -15.56
CA VAL A 248 28.20 -30.73 -16.68
C VAL A 248 29.53 -30.06 -16.41
N GLY A 249 30.53 -30.89 -16.15
CA GLY A 249 31.95 -30.74 -16.44
C GLY A 249 32.71 -29.52 -15.97
N ALA A 250 33.46 -29.72 -14.92
CA ALA A 250 34.56 -28.86 -14.47
C ALA A 250 35.73 -28.93 -15.48
N VAL A 251 36.25 -27.77 -15.90
CA VAL A 251 37.62 -27.64 -16.37
C VAL A 251 38.39 -26.79 -15.36
N VAL A 252 39.28 -27.44 -14.68
CA VAL A 252 40.31 -26.84 -13.82
C VAL A 252 41.40 -26.26 -14.71
N ASP A 253 41.74 -25.01 -14.53
CA ASP A 253 42.99 -24.47 -14.99
C ASP A 253 43.71 -23.82 -13.77
N ASP A 254 44.79 -24.52 -13.40
CA ASP A 254 45.79 -24.10 -12.41
C ASP A 254 46.54 -22.88 -12.93
N LEU A 255 46.69 -21.85 -12.07
CA LEU A 255 47.91 -21.02 -12.06
C LEU A 255 48.01 -20.20 -10.76
N ASP A 256 48.94 -20.69 -9.98
CA ASP A 256 50.04 -20.02 -9.27
C ASP A 256 49.76 -19.07 -8.11
N ASP A 257 50.40 -19.48 -7.08
CA ASP A 257 50.57 -19.02 -5.71
C ASP A 257 51.42 -17.73 -5.63
N SER A 258 50.92 -16.70 -4.97
CA SER A 258 51.79 -15.77 -4.24
C SER A 258 51.03 -15.14 -3.07
N LYS A 259 51.55 -15.47 -1.89
CA LYS A 259 51.19 -15.04 -0.55
C LYS A 259 50.89 -13.54 -0.41
N ALA A 260 49.74 -13.20 0.13
CA ALA A 260 49.59 -11.96 0.92
C ALA A 260 48.54 -12.20 2.04
N GLN A 261 48.88 -11.77 3.23
CA GLN A 261 48.28 -11.97 4.54
C GLN A 261 46.77 -11.81 4.62
N GLU A 262 46.15 -12.70 5.33
CA GLU A 262 44.74 -12.75 5.71
C GLU A 262 44.31 -11.55 6.57
N GLY A 263 43.61 -10.59 5.97
CA GLY A 263 42.63 -9.79 6.67
C GLY A 263 41.25 -10.29 6.21
N THR A 264 40.50 -10.93 7.09
CA THR A 264 39.17 -11.41 6.81
C THR A 264 38.28 -10.20 6.49
N VAL A 265 37.90 -10.03 5.22
CA VAL A 265 36.92 -9.02 4.82
C VAL A 265 35.55 -9.56 5.23
N VAL A 266 34.91 -8.88 6.17
CA VAL A 266 33.55 -9.21 6.63
C VAL A 266 32.60 -8.23 5.97
N THR A 267 31.76 -8.74 5.07
CA THR A 267 30.65 -7.96 4.47
C THR A 267 29.73 -7.50 5.59
N THR A 268 29.52 -6.22 5.73
CA THR A 268 28.61 -5.66 6.73
C THR A 268 27.14 -5.84 6.30
N ASP A 269 26.22 -5.88 7.27
CA ASP A 269 24.78 -5.97 6.98
C ASP A 269 24.29 -4.78 6.14
N GLU A 270 24.88 -3.59 6.32
CA GLU A 270 24.60 -2.38 5.54
C GLU A 270 25.05 -2.50 4.06
N GLU A 271 26.19 -3.15 3.81
CA GLU A 271 26.69 -3.41 2.45
C GLU A 271 25.82 -4.46 1.73
N LEU A 272 25.33 -5.46 2.43
CA LEU A 272 24.35 -6.42 1.94
C LEU A 272 23.02 -5.74 1.60
N GLU A 273 22.52 -4.86 2.46
CA GLU A 273 21.29 -4.11 2.23
C GLU A 273 21.41 -3.21 0.99
N ALA A 274 22.50 -2.45 0.88
CA ALA A 274 22.81 -1.64 -0.31
C ALA A 274 22.88 -2.49 -1.60
N TYR A 275 23.48 -3.68 -1.52
CA TYR A 275 23.52 -4.62 -2.64
C TYR A 275 22.13 -5.04 -3.10
N TYR A 276 21.23 -5.41 -2.17
CA TYR A 276 19.89 -5.86 -2.53
C TYR A 276 19.01 -4.74 -3.06
N ILE A 277 19.11 -3.53 -2.52
CA ILE A 277 18.40 -2.34 -3.04
C ILE A 277 18.81 -2.10 -4.50
N VAL A 278 20.10 -2.09 -4.78
CA VAL A 278 20.60 -1.86 -6.15
C VAL A 278 20.26 -3.03 -7.06
N LYS A 279 20.30 -4.28 -6.59
CA LYS A 279 19.91 -5.46 -7.36
C LYS A 279 18.43 -5.41 -7.73
N SER A 280 17.55 -4.93 -6.84
CA SER A 280 16.13 -4.77 -7.11
C SER A 280 15.85 -3.70 -8.18
N ILE A 281 16.56 -2.57 -8.12
CA ILE A 281 16.42 -1.48 -9.10
C ILE A 281 16.95 -1.89 -10.48
N VAL A 282 18.07 -2.62 -10.52
CA VAL A 282 18.74 -2.99 -11.77
C VAL A 282 18.06 -4.20 -12.45
N ARG A 283 17.20 -4.94 -11.75
CA ARG A 283 16.49 -6.11 -12.25
C ARG A 283 15.58 -5.79 -13.46
N GLU A 284 15.10 -4.57 -13.58
CA GLU A 284 14.29 -4.14 -14.75
C GLU A 284 15.13 -3.97 -16.03
N ALA A 285 16.46 -3.76 -15.88
CA ALA A 285 17.35 -3.47 -17.01
C ALA A 285 18.40 -4.56 -17.26
N VAL A 286 18.68 -5.44 -16.30
CA VAL A 286 19.73 -6.46 -16.35
C VAL A 286 19.29 -7.73 -15.64
N ASP A 287 19.60 -8.89 -16.22
CA ASP A 287 19.35 -10.20 -15.61
C ASP A 287 19.95 -10.28 -14.18
N ALA A 288 19.15 -10.69 -13.22
CA ALA A 288 19.50 -10.74 -11.80
C ALA A 288 20.74 -11.64 -11.51
N GLN A 289 20.99 -12.64 -12.35
CA GLN A 289 22.15 -13.54 -12.27
C GLN A 289 23.47 -12.86 -12.66
N ARG A 290 23.41 -11.71 -13.34
CA ARG A 290 24.59 -10.94 -13.80
C ARG A 290 25.04 -9.88 -12.80
N VAL A 291 24.37 -9.77 -11.64
CA VAL A 291 24.65 -8.79 -10.60
C VAL A 291 25.16 -9.52 -9.36
N PHE A 292 26.44 -9.36 -9.04
CA PHE A 292 27.06 -9.95 -7.84
C PHE A 292 27.90 -8.94 -7.07
N ILE A 293 28.04 -9.17 -5.76
CA ILE A 293 28.86 -8.35 -4.86
C ILE A 293 30.28 -8.92 -4.80
N ARG A 294 31.29 -8.04 -4.73
CA ARG A 294 32.66 -8.40 -4.46
C ARG A 294 33.24 -7.39 -3.48
N ASP A 295 33.53 -7.87 -2.29
CA ASP A 295 34.12 -7.04 -1.25
C ASP A 295 35.61 -6.83 -1.46
N THR A 296 36.08 -5.61 -1.11
CA THR A 296 37.48 -5.24 -1.07
C THR A 296 37.71 -4.44 0.21
N GLN A 297 38.93 -4.42 0.73
CA GLN A 297 39.27 -3.76 2.00
C GLN A 297 38.98 -2.25 2.07
N SER A 298 38.67 -1.60 0.96
CA SER A 298 38.47 -0.15 0.91
C SER A 298 37.16 0.32 0.28
N TYR A 299 36.42 -0.51 -0.49
CA TYR A 299 35.13 -0.18 -1.09
C TYR A 299 34.47 -1.41 -1.73
N CYS A 300 33.15 -1.40 -1.81
CA CYS A 300 32.37 -2.42 -2.51
C CYS A 300 32.36 -2.16 -4.02
N ARG A 301 32.78 -3.13 -4.85
CA ARG A 301 32.92 -3.00 -6.31
C ARG A 301 31.97 -3.90 -7.05
N ARG A 302 31.26 -3.38 -8.05
CA ARG A 302 30.42 -4.16 -8.97
C ARG A 302 31.09 -4.41 -10.31
N ARG A 303 30.99 -5.63 -10.82
CA ARG A 303 31.34 -5.94 -12.21
C ARG A 303 30.10 -6.30 -13.02
N HIS A 304 30.03 -5.79 -14.24
CA HIS A 304 29.09 -6.23 -15.28
C HIS A 304 29.81 -7.24 -16.19
N ALA A 305 29.08 -8.27 -16.68
CA ALA A 305 29.65 -9.34 -17.52
C ALA A 305 30.18 -8.87 -18.88
N SER A 306 30.06 -7.58 -19.23
CA SER A 306 30.61 -6.96 -20.45
C SER A 306 32.01 -6.36 -20.28
N GLY A 307 32.66 -6.56 -19.13
CA GLY A 307 34.06 -6.07 -18.92
C GLY A 307 34.19 -4.61 -18.45
N GLU A 308 33.13 -3.82 -18.45
CA GLU A 308 33.15 -2.46 -17.91
C GLU A 308 32.90 -2.45 -16.41
N THR A 309 33.78 -1.81 -15.66
CA THR A 309 33.69 -1.67 -14.20
C THR A 309 33.05 -0.33 -13.88
N ARG A 310 31.87 -0.29 -13.27
CA ARG A 310 31.25 0.93 -12.73
C ARG A 310 31.21 0.84 -11.21
N TYR A 311 31.60 1.93 -10.53
CA TYR A 311 31.62 2.05 -9.08
C TYR A 311 30.23 2.52 -8.61
N VAL A 312 29.68 1.87 -7.59
CA VAL A 312 28.45 2.31 -6.93
C VAL A 312 28.65 2.24 -5.43
N ALA A 313 28.47 3.39 -4.81
CA ALA A 313 28.45 3.71 -3.39
C ALA A 313 29.80 3.67 -2.64
N ALA A 314 30.28 4.85 -2.32
CA ALA A 314 31.16 5.07 -1.19
C ALA A 314 30.32 5.08 0.10
N SER A 315 30.81 4.43 1.16
CA SER A 315 30.25 4.48 2.50
C SER A 315 30.14 5.93 3.00
N PRO A 316 29.05 6.35 3.67
CA PRO A 316 28.85 7.74 4.11
C PRO A 316 29.74 8.17 5.30
N LEU A 317 30.73 7.40 5.70
CA LEU A 317 31.55 7.65 6.89
C LEU A 317 32.81 8.50 6.67
N MET A 318 33.03 9.09 5.46
CA MET A 318 34.16 10.02 5.24
C MET A 318 33.72 11.28 4.49
N ALA A 319 32.80 12.04 5.03
CA ALA A 319 32.49 13.40 4.61
C ALA A 319 32.57 14.37 5.79
N SER A 320 33.76 14.45 6.43
CA SER A 320 34.12 15.62 7.20
C SER A 320 35.57 15.94 6.93
N SER A 321 35.80 17.05 6.26
CA SER A 321 37.04 17.80 6.06
C SER A 321 37.48 17.93 4.59
N THR A 322 37.39 19.16 4.22
CA THR A 322 38.11 20.02 3.30
C THR A 322 37.37 20.43 2.04
N TYR A 323 36.54 21.46 2.22
CA TYR A 323 36.37 22.49 1.20
C TYR A 323 37.64 23.32 1.12
N SER A 324 38.38 23.19 0.06
CA SER A 324 39.38 24.16 -0.34
C SER A 324 39.13 24.56 -1.79
N ARG A 325 38.73 25.78 -1.89
CA ARG A 325 38.62 26.69 -3.01
C ARG A 325 39.83 26.63 -3.92
N THR A 326 39.67 26.47 -5.23
CA THR A 326 40.46 27.25 -6.19
C THR A 326 39.70 27.47 -7.48
N MET A 327 39.41 28.72 -7.77
CA MET A 327 39.08 29.23 -9.11
C MET A 327 40.32 29.10 -10.04
N ARG A 328 40.09 28.64 -11.24
CA ARG A 328 40.42 29.33 -12.48
C ARG A 328 39.80 28.58 -13.66
#